data_2c82713386e74fc9f8f8515ef4e6f5d1
#
_entry.id   2c82713386e74fc9f8f8515ef4e6f5d1
#
_cell.length_a   1.000
_cell.length_b   1.000
_cell.length_c   1.000
_cell.angle_alpha   90.00
_cell.angle_beta   90.00
_cell.angle_gamma   90.00
#
_symmetry.space_group_name_H-M   'P 1'
#
loop_
_entity.id
_entity.type
_entity.pdbx_description
1 polymer ?
#
loop_
_entity_poly.entity_id
_entity_poly.type
_entity_poly.pdbx_seq_one_letter_code
_entity_poly.pdbx_strand_id
1 'polypeptide(L)'
;GELSRITTGGASAWTVVRAIGSATAATAASGTGSGGVIIISGSNEQGGTMPTSLVTEKTANYNYTSTIRNSYEFTEDAQWVGWYSGNPLAYHRQKISVEHKREIENTLFLGARSYTAGTTHPRTTCGGLHEFISTNITAAGGTFDKAELQDFLRSGFEYGSKRKVLFAAPIVAQVCSEFLQDNWVRATPDDNV
;
A
#
# COMPACT_ATOMS: atom_id res chain seq x y z
N GLY A 1 23.01 27.01 -10.96
CA GLY A 1 22.82 26.36 -9.66
C GLY A 1 24.10 26.40 -8.85
N GLU A 2 23.99 26.40 -7.54
CA GLU A 2 25.13 26.32 -6.62
C GLU A 2 25.61 24.87 -6.52
N LEU A 3 26.93 24.67 -6.56
CA LEU A 3 27.55 23.39 -6.26
C LEU A 3 27.89 23.32 -4.76
N SER A 4 27.47 22.25 -4.13
CA SER A 4 27.74 22.00 -2.72
C SER A 4 28.24 20.59 -2.51
N ARG A 5 29.22 20.38 -1.63
CA ARG A 5 29.76 19.07 -1.28
C ARG A 5 29.27 18.63 0.08
N ILE A 6 28.71 17.46 0.16
CA ILE A 6 28.35 16.83 1.42
C ILE A 6 29.63 16.27 2.04
N THR A 7 29.94 16.70 3.26
CA THR A 7 31.11 16.23 4.00
C THR A 7 30.77 15.17 5.02
N THR A 8 29.64 15.31 5.68
CA THR A 8 29.13 14.31 6.62
C THR A 8 27.61 14.29 6.54
N GLY A 9 27.02 13.14 6.67
CA GLY A 9 25.57 13.00 6.65
C GLY A 9 25.10 11.89 7.60
N GLY A 10 23.96 12.08 8.18
CA GLY A 10 23.24 11.14 9.04
C GLY A 10 21.74 11.18 8.72
N ALA A 11 20.96 10.37 9.40
CA ALA A 11 19.53 10.26 9.15
C ALA A 11 18.74 11.57 9.26
N SER A 12 19.25 12.55 10.01
CA SER A 12 18.53 13.80 10.31
C SER A 12 19.33 15.07 10.06
N ALA A 13 20.64 15.02 9.79
CA ALA A 13 21.47 16.20 9.58
C ALA A 13 22.59 15.93 8.56
N TRP A 14 22.79 16.90 7.70
CA TRP A 14 23.83 16.86 6.65
C TRP A 14 24.72 18.07 6.78
N THR A 15 26.03 17.86 6.83
CA THR A 15 26.98 18.93 6.77
C THR A 15 27.45 19.11 5.33
N VAL A 16 27.28 20.31 4.79
CA VAL A 16 27.62 20.61 3.39
C VAL A 16 28.59 21.77 3.32
N VAL A 17 29.61 21.65 2.48
CA VAL A 17 30.44 22.78 2.06
C VAL A 17 29.79 23.38 0.83
N ARG A 18 29.46 24.67 0.91
CA ARG A 18 28.73 25.41 -0.13
C ARG A 18 29.70 26.17 -1.04
N ALA A 19 29.17 26.56 -2.18
CA ALA A 19 29.89 27.40 -3.15
C ALA A 19 31.26 26.84 -3.57
N ILE A 20 31.29 25.58 -3.99
CA ILE A 20 32.50 24.95 -4.50
C ILE A 20 32.79 25.45 -5.91
N GLY A 21 34.04 25.82 -6.16
CA GLY A 21 34.47 26.41 -7.40
C GLY A 21 34.21 27.91 -7.47
N SER A 22 33.77 28.40 -8.63
CA SER A 22 33.49 29.83 -8.86
C SER A 22 32.03 30.24 -8.56
N ALA A 23 31.23 29.33 -7.98
CA ALA A 23 29.84 29.61 -7.67
C ALA A 23 29.72 30.44 -6.41
N THR A 24 28.80 31.43 -6.40
CA THR A 24 28.44 32.19 -5.22
C THR A 24 27.42 31.41 -4.39
N ALA A 25 27.60 31.35 -3.07
CA ALA A 25 26.67 30.70 -2.19
C ALA A 25 25.28 31.35 -2.27
N ALA A 26 24.28 30.60 -2.69
CA ALA A 26 22.92 31.07 -2.66
C ALA A 26 22.46 31.29 -1.21
N THR A 27 21.57 32.23 -0.97
CA THR A 27 20.97 32.43 0.33
C THR A 27 20.32 31.14 0.80
N ALA A 28 20.68 30.65 1.98
CA ALA A 28 20.08 29.46 2.52
C ALA A 28 18.57 29.66 2.61
N ALA A 29 17.79 28.89 1.90
CA ALA A 29 16.37 28.84 2.14
C ALA A 29 16.15 28.25 3.53
N SER A 30 16.10 29.14 4.53
CA SER A 30 15.65 28.77 5.87
C SER A 30 14.14 28.63 5.80
N GLY A 31 13.67 27.43 5.67
CA GLY A 31 12.23 27.27 5.60
C GLY A 31 11.82 25.82 5.61
N THR A 32 11.19 25.45 6.68
CA THR A 32 10.26 24.36 6.72
C THR A 32 9.24 24.55 5.59
N GLY A 33 9.36 23.84 4.47
CA GLY A 33 8.29 23.73 3.50
C GLY A 33 8.49 24.30 2.09
N SER A 34 9.66 24.80 1.71
CA SER A 34 9.90 25.12 0.32
C SER A 34 10.81 24.06 -0.30
N GLY A 35 10.20 23.19 -1.11
CA GLY A 35 10.83 22.08 -1.76
C GLY A 35 11.96 22.44 -2.71
N GLY A 36 13.11 22.78 -2.14
CA GLY A 36 14.35 22.86 -2.89
C GLY A 36 14.79 21.44 -3.28
N VAL A 37 14.79 21.12 -4.56
CA VAL A 37 15.34 19.86 -5.05
C VAL A 37 16.86 19.93 -4.98
N ILE A 38 17.47 19.07 -4.19
CA ILE A 38 18.92 18.88 -4.14
C ILE A 38 19.27 17.71 -5.05
N ILE A 39 19.99 18.01 -6.12
CA ILE A 39 20.53 16.97 -7.00
C ILE A 39 21.89 16.53 -6.44
N ILE A 40 21.98 15.26 -6.04
CA ILE A 40 23.22 14.68 -5.54
C ILE A 40 24.02 14.17 -6.76
N SER A 41 25.19 14.78 -7.00
CA SER A 41 26.16 14.33 -7.99
C SER A 41 27.34 13.68 -7.28
N GLY A 42 27.75 12.50 -7.73
CA GLY A 42 28.93 11.83 -7.19
C GLY A 42 30.21 12.41 -7.77
N SER A 43 31.11 12.90 -6.92
CA SER A 43 32.47 13.27 -7.29
C SER A 43 33.40 12.90 -6.15
N ASN A 44 34.35 12.02 -6.43
CA ASN A 44 35.36 11.58 -5.48
C ASN A 44 36.70 12.28 -5.77
N GLU A 45 37.53 12.39 -4.74
CA GLU A 45 38.87 12.97 -4.86
C GLU A 45 39.78 12.08 -5.71
N GLN A 46 40.59 12.69 -6.59
CA GLN A 46 41.60 11.97 -7.34
C GLN A 46 42.71 11.50 -6.39
N GLY A 47 42.95 10.20 -6.37
CA GLY A 47 43.96 9.59 -5.46
C GLY A 47 43.48 9.45 -4.01
N GLY A 48 42.22 9.71 -3.73
CA GLY A 48 41.62 9.53 -2.40
C GLY A 48 41.41 8.07 -2.01
N THR A 49 41.12 7.84 -0.73
CA THR A 49 40.74 6.51 -0.20
C THR A 49 39.41 6.08 -0.77
N MET A 50 39.21 4.79 -0.96
CA MET A 50 37.98 4.22 -1.46
C MET A 50 36.80 4.62 -0.56
N PRO A 51 35.67 5.11 -1.11
CA PRO A 51 34.52 5.47 -0.30
C PRO A 51 33.91 4.26 0.41
N THR A 52 33.29 4.48 1.54
CA THR A 52 32.62 3.41 2.31
C THR A 52 31.59 2.71 1.45
N SER A 53 31.66 1.40 1.40
CA SER A 53 30.72 0.56 0.66
C SER A 53 29.30 0.73 1.21
N LEU A 54 28.35 1.10 0.34
CA LEU A 54 26.93 1.12 0.64
C LEU A 54 26.37 -0.29 0.35
N VAL A 55 26.23 -1.08 1.40
CA VAL A 55 25.60 -2.41 1.31
C VAL A 55 24.26 -2.36 2.00
N THR A 56 23.20 -2.68 1.26
CA THR A 56 21.87 -2.84 1.81
C THR A 56 21.64 -4.30 2.12
N GLU A 57 21.48 -4.62 3.39
CA GLU A 57 21.15 -5.98 3.81
C GLU A 57 19.68 -6.30 3.50
N LYS A 58 19.44 -7.54 3.09
CA LYS A 58 18.09 -8.04 2.81
C LYS A 58 17.40 -8.40 4.12
N THR A 59 16.25 -7.80 4.35
CA THR A 59 15.39 -8.17 5.47
C THR A 59 14.40 -9.25 5.02
N ALA A 60 14.35 -10.37 5.73
CA ALA A 60 13.40 -11.45 5.46
C ALA A 60 12.12 -11.24 6.25
N ASN A 61 11.00 -11.20 5.56
CA ASN A 61 9.68 -11.24 6.17
C ASN A 61 9.10 -12.65 6.06
N TYR A 62 8.35 -13.06 7.08
CA TYR A 62 7.70 -14.36 7.12
C TYR A 62 6.21 -14.22 7.37
N ASN A 63 5.46 -15.20 6.94
CA ASN A 63 4.03 -15.32 7.20
C ASN A 63 3.69 -16.75 7.60
N TYR A 64 2.56 -16.96 8.25
CA TYR A 64 2.04 -18.28 8.55
C TYR A 64 0.94 -18.67 7.57
N THR A 65 0.73 -19.97 7.42
CA THR A 65 -0.40 -20.50 6.66
C THR A 65 -1.61 -20.62 7.56
N SER A 66 -2.79 -20.29 7.07
CA SER A 66 -4.07 -20.52 7.74
C SER A 66 -4.76 -21.73 7.18
N THR A 67 -5.36 -22.53 8.06
CA THR A 67 -6.24 -23.63 7.68
C THR A 67 -7.68 -23.24 7.97
N ILE A 68 -8.47 -23.03 6.94
CA ILE A 68 -9.88 -22.68 7.03
C ILE A 68 -10.71 -23.94 6.77
N ARG A 69 -11.62 -24.26 7.67
CA ARG A 69 -12.48 -25.44 7.58
C ARG A 69 -13.90 -25.07 7.94
N ASN A 70 -14.83 -25.39 7.08
CA ASN A 70 -16.27 -25.26 7.30
C ASN A 70 -16.89 -26.63 7.21
N SER A 71 -17.75 -26.96 8.17
CA SER A 71 -18.48 -28.24 8.19
C SER A 71 -19.99 -27.99 8.15
N TYR A 72 -20.70 -28.92 7.62
CA TYR A 72 -22.15 -28.97 7.68
C TYR A 72 -22.57 -30.40 7.96
N GLU A 73 -23.60 -30.56 8.76
CA GLU A 73 -24.13 -31.85 9.16
C GLU A 73 -25.63 -31.87 8.94
N PHE A 74 -26.12 -32.98 8.40
CA PHE A 74 -27.52 -33.27 8.23
C PHE A 74 -27.83 -34.62 8.83
N THR A 75 -28.96 -34.70 9.51
CA THR A 75 -29.51 -35.99 9.93
C THR A 75 -29.97 -36.81 8.74
N GLU A 76 -29.89 -38.10 8.85
CA GLU A 76 -30.33 -39.04 7.80
C GLU A 76 -31.80 -38.84 7.45
N ASP A 77 -32.64 -38.61 8.47
CA ASP A 77 -34.07 -38.30 8.28
C ASP A 77 -34.30 -37.03 7.45
N ALA A 78 -33.49 -35.99 7.65
CA ALA A 78 -33.60 -34.77 6.86
C ALA A 78 -33.27 -34.95 5.38
N GLN A 79 -32.54 -35.99 5.00
CA GLN A 79 -32.25 -36.31 3.61
C GLN A 79 -33.41 -37.02 2.91
N TRP A 80 -34.22 -37.78 3.65
CA TRP A 80 -35.34 -38.55 3.13
C TRP A 80 -36.63 -37.76 3.05
N VAL A 81 -36.78 -36.69 3.83
CA VAL A 81 -37.95 -35.82 3.78
C VAL A 81 -37.94 -35.00 2.50
N GLY A 82 -39.04 -35.07 1.74
CA GLY A 82 -39.22 -34.24 0.56
C GLY A 82 -39.35 -32.77 0.93
N TRP A 83 -38.31 -31.97 0.64
CA TRP A 83 -38.30 -30.56 0.89
C TRP A 83 -38.98 -29.76 -0.23
N TYR A 84 -39.78 -28.78 0.15
CA TYR A 84 -40.47 -27.92 -0.81
C TYR A 84 -39.51 -27.11 -1.72
N SER A 85 -38.33 -26.77 -1.22
CA SER A 85 -37.31 -25.98 -1.92
C SER A 85 -36.25 -26.82 -2.69
N GLY A 86 -36.48 -28.11 -2.87
CA GLY A 86 -35.54 -29.00 -3.54
C GLY A 86 -34.52 -29.65 -2.60
N ASN A 87 -33.39 -30.11 -3.13
CA ASN A 87 -32.41 -30.86 -2.35
C ASN A 87 -31.65 -29.94 -1.37
N PRO A 88 -31.84 -30.08 -0.04
CA PRO A 88 -31.23 -29.23 0.97
C PRO A 88 -29.71 -29.34 0.99
N LEU A 89 -29.18 -30.52 0.69
CA LEU A 89 -27.74 -30.76 0.66
C LEU A 89 -27.04 -29.88 -0.37
N ALA A 90 -27.59 -29.79 -1.59
CA ALA A 90 -27.05 -28.97 -2.66
C ALA A 90 -27.10 -27.47 -2.31
N TYR A 91 -28.21 -27.02 -1.73
CA TYR A 91 -28.38 -25.63 -1.29
C TYR A 91 -27.37 -25.23 -0.21
N HIS A 92 -27.25 -26.02 0.85
CA HIS A 92 -26.33 -25.71 1.94
C HIS A 92 -24.87 -25.82 1.51
N ARG A 93 -24.53 -26.76 0.63
CA ARG A 93 -23.19 -26.86 0.06
C ARG A 93 -22.82 -25.60 -0.72
N GLN A 94 -23.73 -25.07 -1.51
CA GLN A 94 -23.51 -23.84 -2.25
C GLN A 94 -23.33 -22.65 -1.30
N LYS A 95 -24.18 -22.53 -0.28
CA LYS A 95 -24.13 -21.45 0.73
C LYS A 95 -22.80 -21.48 1.48
N ILE A 96 -22.39 -22.60 2.00
CA ILE A 96 -21.11 -22.76 2.73
C ILE A 96 -19.91 -22.50 1.81
N SER A 97 -19.99 -22.87 0.54
CA SER A 97 -18.93 -22.54 -0.42
C SER A 97 -18.75 -21.02 -0.59
N VAL A 98 -19.82 -20.25 -0.55
CA VAL A 98 -19.74 -18.77 -0.61
C VAL A 98 -19.15 -18.21 0.69
N GLU A 99 -19.58 -18.72 1.84
CA GLU A 99 -19.04 -18.31 3.14
C GLU A 99 -17.55 -18.62 3.26
N HIS A 100 -17.14 -19.82 2.83
CA HIS A 100 -15.73 -20.22 2.80
C HIS A 100 -14.85 -19.29 1.94
N LYS A 101 -15.33 -18.87 0.78
CA LYS A 101 -14.64 -17.90 -0.06
C LYS A 101 -14.49 -16.53 0.62
N ARG A 102 -15.55 -16.09 1.32
CA ARG A 102 -15.50 -14.83 2.09
C ARG A 102 -14.51 -14.89 3.25
N GLU A 103 -14.43 -16.02 3.93
CA GLU A 103 -13.45 -16.22 5.02
C GLU A 103 -12.01 -16.17 4.47
N ILE A 104 -11.75 -16.79 3.33
CA ILE A 104 -10.45 -16.71 2.66
C ILE A 104 -10.13 -15.26 2.30
N GLU A 105 -11.06 -14.56 1.70
CA GLU A 105 -10.89 -13.16 1.31
C GLU A 105 -10.62 -12.26 2.52
N ASN A 106 -11.42 -12.39 3.57
CA ASN A 106 -11.22 -11.65 4.81
C ASN A 106 -9.85 -11.94 5.45
N THR A 107 -9.41 -13.19 5.42
CA THR A 107 -8.08 -13.56 5.94
C THR A 107 -6.95 -12.93 5.12
N LEU A 108 -7.09 -12.86 3.79
CA LEU A 108 -6.09 -12.25 2.92
C LEU A 108 -5.99 -10.73 3.10
N PHE A 109 -7.10 -10.05 3.38
CA PHE A 109 -7.09 -8.59 3.56
C PHE A 109 -6.83 -8.17 5.01
N LEU A 110 -7.52 -8.79 5.97
CA LEU A 110 -7.60 -8.34 7.37
C LEU A 110 -6.94 -9.31 8.36
N GLY A 111 -6.40 -10.42 7.90
CA GLY A 111 -5.81 -11.42 8.77
C GLY A 111 -4.66 -10.85 9.61
N ALA A 112 -4.58 -11.27 10.87
CA ALA A 112 -3.45 -10.98 11.75
C ALA A 112 -2.57 -12.22 11.90
N ARG A 113 -1.27 -12.04 11.75
CA ARG A 113 -0.29 -13.12 11.87
C ARG A 113 -0.17 -13.59 13.31
N SER A 114 -0.49 -14.84 13.54
CA SER A 114 -0.43 -15.41 14.88
C SER A 114 -0.02 -16.88 14.86
N TYR A 115 0.68 -17.29 15.88
CA TYR A 115 1.01 -18.68 16.16
C TYR A 115 0.63 -19.02 17.61
N THR A 116 -0.21 -20.01 17.78
CA THR A 116 -0.56 -20.55 19.09
C THR A 116 -0.20 -22.02 19.13
N ALA A 117 0.72 -22.38 20.00
CA ALA A 117 1.06 -23.78 20.24
C ALA A 117 -0.10 -24.44 21.01
N GLY A 118 -0.97 -25.14 20.31
CA GLY A 118 -2.01 -25.93 20.97
C GLY A 118 -1.44 -27.15 21.68
N THR A 119 -2.24 -27.79 22.54
CA THR A 119 -1.83 -28.99 23.28
C THR A 119 -1.60 -30.19 22.36
N THR A 120 -2.36 -30.30 21.27
CA THR A 120 -2.29 -31.41 20.32
C THR A 120 -1.98 -30.92 18.89
N HIS A 121 -2.55 -29.78 18.51
CA HIS A 121 -2.37 -29.19 17.19
C HIS A 121 -2.12 -27.68 17.30
N PRO A 122 -1.08 -27.14 16.68
CA PRO A 122 -0.84 -25.72 16.66
C PRO A 122 -1.90 -25.02 15.79
N ARG A 123 -2.31 -23.83 16.21
CA ARG A 123 -3.16 -22.95 15.42
C ARG A 123 -2.33 -21.81 14.85
N THR A 124 -2.37 -21.67 13.55
CA THR A 124 -1.69 -20.60 12.83
C THR A 124 -2.70 -19.75 12.05
N THR A 125 -2.51 -18.43 12.07
CA THR A 125 -3.27 -17.50 11.27
C THR A 125 -2.34 -16.73 10.35
N CYS A 126 -2.79 -16.56 9.10
CA CYS A 126 -2.08 -15.81 8.09
C CYS A 126 -2.23 -14.30 8.35
N GLY A 127 -1.15 -13.55 8.26
CA GLY A 127 -1.20 -12.09 8.18
C GLY A 127 -1.71 -11.66 6.82
N GLY A 128 -2.66 -10.74 6.80
CA GLY A 128 -3.26 -10.16 5.60
C GLY A 128 -2.49 -8.95 5.10
N LEU A 129 -2.98 -8.38 4.00
CA LEU A 129 -2.40 -7.17 3.39
C LEU A 129 -2.29 -6.01 4.38
N HIS A 130 -3.32 -5.82 5.21
CA HIS A 130 -3.35 -4.74 6.20
C HIS A 130 -2.20 -4.82 7.22
N GLU A 131 -1.75 -6.01 7.59
CA GLU A 131 -0.63 -6.19 8.54
C GLU A 131 0.73 -5.85 7.90
N PHE A 132 0.91 -6.19 6.63
CA PHE A 132 2.18 -5.96 5.93
C PHE A 132 2.34 -4.55 5.37
N ILE A 133 1.24 -3.83 5.14
CA ILE A 133 1.28 -2.44 4.69
C ILE A 133 1.42 -1.54 5.92
N SER A 134 2.66 -1.19 6.28
CA SER A 134 2.97 -0.33 7.44
C SER A 134 3.60 1.00 7.07
N THR A 135 4.18 1.13 5.87
CA THR A 135 5.03 2.28 5.50
C THR A 135 4.28 3.33 4.68
N ASN A 136 3.41 2.92 3.78
CA ASN A 136 2.71 3.82 2.85
C ASN A 136 1.24 3.94 3.24
N ILE A 137 1.01 4.49 4.44
CA ILE A 137 -0.33 4.72 4.98
C ILE A 137 -0.56 6.22 5.03
N THR A 138 -1.61 6.68 4.38
CA THR A 138 -2.08 8.07 4.47
C THR A 138 -3.37 8.09 5.28
N ALA A 139 -3.37 8.82 6.39
CA ALA A 139 -4.55 8.98 7.22
C ALA A 139 -5.32 10.23 6.75
N ALA A 140 -6.56 10.03 6.32
CA ALA A 140 -7.44 11.11 5.86
C ALA A 140 -8.07 11.95 7.00
N GLY A 141 -7.71 11.69 8.26
CA GLY A 141 -8.15 12.50 9.41
C GLY A 141 -9.66 12.60 9.63
N GLY A 142 -10.45 11.75 8.99
CA GLY A 142 -11.90 11.69 9.12
C GLY A 142 -12.69 12.39 8.00
N THR A 143 -12.05 13.16 7.13
CA THR A 143 -12.68 13.78 5.96
C THR A 143 -11.88 13.36 4.73
N PHE A 144 -12.52 12.66 3.79
CA PHE A 144 -11.88 12.27 2.54
C PHE A 144 -12.16 13.32 1.47
N ASP A 145 -11.10 14.05 1.09
CA ASP A 145 -11.16 15.17 0.18
C ASP A 145 -10.51 14.83 -1.16
N LYS A 146 -10.87 15.58 -2.21
CA LYS A 146 -10.29 15.46 -3.55
C LYS A 146 -8.79 15.71 -3.57
N ALA A 147 -8.30 16.69 -2.79
CA ALA A 147 -6.89 16.99 -2.67
C ALA A 147 -6.11 15.83 -2.07
N GLU A 148 -6.65 15.19 -1.03
CA GLU A 148 -6.06 14.01 -0.40
C GLU A 148 -5.99 12.82 -1.36
N LEU A 149 -7.05 12.59 -2.14
CA LEU A 149 -7.03 11.56 -3.17
C LEU A 149 -5.93 11.82 -4.22
N GLN A 150 -5.77 13.06 -4.66
CA GLN A 150 -4.75 13.43 -5.63
C GLN A 150 -3.34 13.26 -5.08
N ASP A 151 -3.10 13.65 -3.83
CA ASP A 151 -1.82 13.47 -3.16
C ASP A 151 -1.48 11.99 -2.92
N PHE A 152 -2.48 11.21 -2.52
CA PHE A 152 -2.35 9.75 -2.40
C PHE A 152 -2.00 9.09 -3.74
N LEU A 153 -2.68 9.46 -4.81
CA LEU A 153 -2.40 8.94 -6.15
C LEU A 153 -1.00 9.37 -6.62
N ARG A 154 -0.63 10.64 -6.41
CA ARG A 154 0.70 11.14 -6.77
C ARG A 154 1.79 10.34 -6.09
N SER A 155 1.73 10.17 -4.77
CA SER A 155 2.70 9.38 -4.02
C SER A 155 2.68 7.90 -4.42
N GLY A 156 1.50 7.35 -4.71
CA GLY A 156 1.35 5.99 -5.18
C GLY A 156 1.97 5.73 -6.56
N PHE A 157 1.98 6.73 -7.45
CA PHE A 157 2.57 6.62 -8.79
C PHE A 157 4.06 6.97 -8.83
N GLU A 158 4.62 7.54 -7.77
CA GLU A 158 6.04 7.85 -7.69
C GLU A 158 6.92 6.59 -7.75
N TYR A 159 6.44 5.50 -7.14
CA TYR A 159 7.17 4.24 -7.08
C TYR A 159 6.38 3.07 -7.67
N GLY A 160 7.10 2.16 -8.31
CA GLY A 160 6.56 0.88 -8.79
C GLY A 160 5.86 0.96 -10.15
N SER A 161 4.88 0.08 -10.35
CA SER A 161 4.18 -0.07 -11.63
C SER A 161 3.30 1.14 -11.97
N LYS A 162 3.24 1.49 -13.25
CA LYS A 162 2.32 2.53 -13.78
C LYS A 162 0.84 2.11 -13.75
N ARG A 163 0.56 0.83 -13.52
CA ARG A 163 -0.81 0.32 -13.34
C ARG A 163 -1.06 0.06 -11.87
N LYS A 164 -2.09 0.69 -11.34
CA LYS A 164 -2.54 0.55 -9.95
C LYS A 164 -3.96 0.03 -9.92
N VAL A 165 -4.27 -0.79 -8.93
CA VAL A 165 -5.63 -1.28 -8.68
C VAL A 165 -6.07 -0.72 -7.33
N LEU A 166 -7.24 -0.10 -7.32
CA LEU A 166 -7.85 0.44 -6.11
C LEU A 166 -8.85 -0.57 -5.56
N PHE A 167 -8.63 -1.02 -4.34
CA PHE A 167 -9.61 -1.79 -3.57
C PHE A 167 -10.32 -0.83 -2.62
N ALA A 168 -11.59 -0.61 -2.83
CA ALA A 168 -12.38 0.34 -2.06
C ALA A 168 -13.77 -0.20 -1.77
N ALA A 169 -14.36 0.23 -0.66
CA ALA A 169 -15.77 -0.01 -0.39
C ALA A 169 -16.64 0.74 -1.42
N PRO A 170 -17.86 0.27 -1.73
CA PRO A 170 -18.73 0.89 -2.74
C PRO A 170 -18.97 2.38 -2.50
N ILE A 171 -19.10 2.79 -1.25
CA ILE A 171 -19.29 4.20 -0.90
C ILE A 171 -18.08 5.07 -1.24
N VAL A 172 -16.87 4.55 -1.02
CA VAL A 172 -15.62 5.26 -1.39
C VAL A 172 -15.48 5.33 -2.90
N ALA A 173 -15.85 4.27 -3.61
CA ALA A 173 -15.85 4.25 -5.07
C ALA A 173 -16.83 5.30 -5.65
N GLN A 174 -17.99 5.48 -5.02
CA GLN A 174 -18.94 6.53 -5.39
C GLN A 174 -18.33 7.93 -5.22
N VAL A 175 -17.75 8.22 -4.06
CA VAL A 175 -17.09 9.52 -3.79
C VAL A 175 -15.95 9.78 -4.78
N CYS A 176 -15.13 8.78 -5.07
CA CYS A 176 -14.09 8.91 -6.10
C CYS A 176 -14.67 9.22 -7.49
N SER A 177 -15.81 8.61 -7.82
CA SER A 177 -16.51 8.90 -9.08
C SER A 177 -17.05 10.33 -9.14
N GLU A 178 -17.60 10.84 -8.04
CA GLU A 178 -18.05 12.23 -7.95
C GLU A 178 -16.89 13.22 -8.14
N PHE A 179 -15.73 12.97 -7.53
CA PHE A 179 -14.53 13.80 -7.72
C PHE A 179 -14.02 13.79 -9.18
N LEU A 180 -14.22 12.70 -9.90
CA LEU A 180 -13.87 12.61 -11.31
C LEU A 180 -14.89 13.37 -12.18
N GLN A 181 -16.17 13.33 -11.86
CA GLN A 181 -17.22 14.01 -12.59
C GLN A 181 -17.08 15.52 -12.52
N ASP A 182 -16.71 16.07 -11.39
CA ASP A 182 -16.45 17.51 -11.22
C ASP A 182 -15.31 18.03 -12.10
N ASN A 183 -14.42 17.16 -12.54
CA ASN A 183 -13.29 17.51 -13.42
C ASN A 183 -13.58 17.28 -14.91
N TRP A 184 -14.72 16.70 -15.25
CA TRP A 184 -15.11 16.55 -16.65
C TRP A 184 -15.56 17.90 -17.20
N VAL A 185 -14.60 18.71 -17.57
CA VAL A 185 -14.84 19.80 -18.51
C VAL A 185 -15.20 19.14 -19.83
N ARG A 186 -16.46 19.26 -20.23
CA ARG A 186 -16.89 18.94 -21.59
C ARG A 186 -16.05 19.83 -22.52
N ALA A 187 -15.03 19.25 -23.09
CA ALA A 187 -14.48 19.81 -24.32
C ALA A 187 -15.56 19.62 -25.38
N THR A 188 -16.42 20.59 -25.54
CA THR A 188 -17.22 20.72 -26.74
C THR A 188 -16.21 20.94 -27.86
N PRO A 189 -16.15 20.04 -28.87
CA PRO A 189 -15.44 20.39 -30.08
C PRO A 189 -16.08 21.66 -30.61
N ASP A 190 -15.29 22.70 -30.70
CA ASP A 190 -15.72 23.96 -31.33
C ASP A 190 -15.82 23.67 -32.81
N ASP A 191 -17.00 23.29 -33.28
CA ASP A 191 -17.34 23.22 -34.69
C ASP A 191 -17.53 24.65 -35.20
N ASN A 192 -16.43 25.37 -35.34
CA ASN A 192 -16.38 26.60 -36.07
C ASN A 192 -15.14 26.62 -36.98
N VAL A 193 -15.33 26.07 -38.15
CA VAL A 193 -14.73 26.57 -39.37
C VAL A 193 -15.81 26.48 -40.46
#